data_c27d4d7ba857efe9468259bcc0d0af62
#
_entry.id   c27d4d7ba857efe9468259bcc0d0af62
#
_cell.length_a   1.000
_cell.length_b   1.000
_cell.length_c   1.000
_cell.angle_alpha   90.00
_cell.angle_beta   90.00
_cell.angle_gamma   90.00
#
_symmetry.space_group_name_H-M   'P 1'
#
loop_
_entity.id
_entity.type
_entity.pdbx_description
1 polymer ?
#
loop_
_entity_poly.entity_id
_entity_poly.type
_entity_poly.pdbx_seq_one_letter_code
_entity_poly.pdbx_strand_id
1 'polypeptide(L)'
;MPLSEHMETAGNPFFDKDGGVMVKKYICFLWLLMAMCFYRTAGAETGLYFLSWDMDGDAVRYALEITAEDGEVFYTDDSVWQNEVIFPADIPMEAEEKIFWRVRPFDLYGGPLHGWTEREPFEAVGSFLEREAPLLRPDNHEDRRMKLLYPVYSYVGLPGAKSYEVEVTDSEPENPDGTEPSMYRVWSGTTEIMEIYDDFPRTGVYWWRVRCLDEDGNALGVWSEARRMEMPVDGWETGLFGDSISHGGGRMSFSPSDALYNLGFYLDEPAVNLAQSGDTSRRMAERFETDVLPFRLQYLLIMGGTNSLRGGEDPENVIGDLRYIGDKCRENGIKPVYLTLAPINPDHIKYCFDEDTAPDWKERFATVNEWIRTQDHIDTAELFADMDVLPPEYGADGVHIDWKGKFLMGQLINRELPKFKE
;
A
#
# COMPACT_ATOMS: atom_id res chain seq x y z
N MET A 1 5.09 20.42 -33.66
CA MET A 1 5.55 21.00 -32.39
C MET A 1 5.28 19.95 -31.34
N PRO A 2 6.26 19.40 -30.65
CA PRO A 2 6.07 18.32 -29.70
C PRO A 2 5.53 18.84 -28.38
N LEU A 3 4.46 18.23 -27.88
CA LEU A 3 3.96 18.35 -26.52
C LEU A 3 4.75 17.38 -25.62
N SER A 4 5.91 17.79 -25.21
CA SER A 4 6.72 17.07 -24.23
C SER A 4 7.33 18.09 -23.28
N GLU A 5 6.53 18.55 -22.33
CA GLU A 5 7.02 19.22 -21.12
C GLU A 5 5.82 19.43 -20.20
N HIS A 6 5.91 18.91 -18.99
CA HIS A 6 5.01 18.92 -17.83
C HIS A 6 4.16 17.65 -17.61
N MET A 7 4.83 16.51 -17.47
CA MET A 7 4.41 15.50 -16.50
C MET A 7 5.45 15.51 -15.37
N GLU A 8 5.30 16.44 -14.44
CA GLU A 8 5.86 16.22 -13.11
C GLU A 8 5.11 15.03 -12.53
N THR A 9 5.80 13.93 -12.38
CA THR A 9 5.37 12.77 -11.63
C THR A 9 4.91 13.26 -10.27
N ALA A 10 3.65 13.02 -9.94
CA ALA A 10 3.17 13.14 -8.56
C ALA A 10 4.05 12.20 -7.73
N GLY A 11 5.05 12.76 -7.06
CA GLY A 11 5.97 11.98 -6.23
C GLY A 11 5.17 11.27 -5.15
N ASN A 12 5.61 10.07 -4.80
CA ASN A 12 5.08 9.33 -3.67
C ASN A 12 5.04 10.29 -2.45
N PRO A 13 3.89 10.50 -1.81
CA PRO A 13 3.74 11.47 -0.72
C PRO A 13 4.61 11.21 0.51
N PHE A 14 5.30 10.07 0.57
CA PHE A 14 6.19 9.69 1.67
C PHE A 14 7.64 10.16 1.50
N PHE A 15 7.98 10.86 0.39
CA PHE A 15 9.36 11.28 0.10
C PHE A 15 9.44 12.76 -0.27
N ASP A 16 10.55 13.40 0.10
CA ASP A 16 10.84 14.75 -0.36
C ASP A 16 11.25 14.74 -1.86
N LYS A 17 11.31 15.95 -2.46
CA LYS A 17 11.65 16.15 -3.88
C LYS A 17 13.04 15.62 -4.27
N ASP A 18 13.86 15.24 -3.30
CA ASP A 18 15.22 14.72 -3.46
C ASP A 18 15.31 13.21 -3.13
N GLY A 19 14.17 12.50 -3.01
CA GLY A 19 14.12 11.05 -2.78
C GLY A 19 14.45 10.61 -1.35
N GLY A 20 14.55 11.53 -0.40
CA GLY A 20 14.79 11.19 1.02
C GLY A 20 13.47 10.98 1.76
N VAL A 21 13.39 9.91 2.55
CA VAL A 21 12.26 9.70 3.49
C VAL A 21 12.13 10.94 4.37
N MET A 22 10.93 11.54 4.47
CA MET A 22 10.64 12.74 5.25
C MET A 22 10.86 12.62 6.78
N VAL A 23 11.72 11.73 7.23
CA VAL A 23 12.15 11.55 8.63
C VAL A 23 13.41 12.37 8.94
N LYS A 24 13.64 13.49 8.24
CA LYS A 24 14.87 14.31 8.38
C LYS A 24 15.12 14.93 9.76
N LYS A 25 14.20 14.85 10.72
CA LYS A 25 14.41 15.43 12.05
C LYS A 25 15.05 14.50 13.09
N TYR A 26 15.20 13.20 12.82
CA TYR A 26 15.74 12.23 13.78
C TYR A 26 17.04 11.52 13.34
N ILE A 27 17.57 11.79 12.14
CA ILE A 27 18.76 11.09 11.60
C ILE A 27 20.09 11.60 12.19
N CYS A 28 20.14 12.70 12.92
CA CYS A 28 21.41 13.22 13.48
C CYS A 28 21.96 12.46 14.68
N PHE A 29 21.31 11.40 15.19
CA PHE A 29 21.81 10.66 16.36
C PHE A 29 22.26 9.21 16.07
N LEU A 30 22.07 8.69 14.87
CA LEU A 30 22.33 7.28 14.53
C LEU A 30 23.68 6.97 13.86
N TRP A 31 24.51 7.97 13.55
CA TRP A 31 25.82 7.76 12.91
C TRP A 31 26.94 7.33 13.86
N LEU A 32 26.70 7.17 15.15
CA LEU A 32 27.76 6.87 16.15
C LEU A 32 27.69 5.45 16.71
N LEU A 33 26.74 4.59 16.33
CA LEU A 33 26.61 3.21 16.82
C LEU A 33 26.86 2.12 15.77
N MET A 34 27.14 2.47 14.52
CA MET A 34 27.45 1.50 13.45
C MET A 34 28.91 1.05 13.40
N ALA A 35 29.73 1.32 14.39
CA ALA A 35 31.15 1.03 14.39
C ALA A 35 31.59 -0.08 15.38
N MET A 36 30.68 -0.86 15.92
CA MET A 36 31.08 -1.99 16.78
C MET A 36 30.36 -3.26 16.38
N CYS A 37 31.17 -4.24 16.09
CA CYS A 37 30.95 -5.68 15.94
C CYS A 37 30.92 -6.24 14.51
N PHE A 38 32.02 -6.04 13.75
CA PHE A 38 32.46 -7.07 12.84
C PHE A 38 33.77 -7.67 13.37
N TYR A 39 33.70 -8.55 14.33
CA TYR A 39 34.75 -9.56 14.52
C TYR A 39 34.38 -10.75 13.64
N ARG A 40 34.88 -10.75 12.41
CA ARG A 40 34.87 -11.93 11.54
C ARG A 40 35.75 -13.00 12.17
N THR A 41 35.17 -14.11 12.57
CA THR A 41 35.89 -15.40 12.61
C THR A 41 36.10 -15.82 11.17
N ALA A 42 37.37 -16.05 10.79
CA ALA A 42 37.74 -16.42 9.43
C ALA A 42 37.08 -17.75 9.06
N GLY A 43 36.13 -17.72 8.10
CA GLY A 43 35.60 -18.92 7.45
C GLY A 43 34.08 -19.13 7.45
N ALA A 44 33.26 -18.31 8.13
CA ALA A 44 31.83 -18.44 8.03
C ALA A 44 31.31 -17.52 6.90
N GLU A 45 30.64 -18.07 5.90
CA GLU A 45 29.84 -17.29 4.94
C GLU A 45 28.57 -16.84 5.67
N THR A 46 28.28 -15.55 5.61
CA THR A 46 27.04 -14.99 6.18
C THR A 46 25.88 -15.51 5.36
N GLY A 47 24.97 -16.26 5.96
CA GLY A 47 23.75 -16.73 5.31
C GLY A 47 22.68 -15.65 5.21
N LEU A 48 21.81 -15.75 4.22
CA LEU A 48 20.60 -14.95 4.12
C LEU A 48 19.43 -15.75 4.68
N TYR A 49 18.64 -15.10 5.52
CA TYR A 49 17.49 -15.71 6.17
C TYR A 49 16.25 -14.83 5.96
N PHE A 50 15.09 -15.49 5.87
CA PHE A 50 13.79 -14.83 5.80
C PHE A 50 12.97 -15.11 7.06
N LEU A 51 12.29 -14.11 7.57
CA LEU A 51 11.36 -14.22 8.68
C LEU A 51 10.12 -13.40 8.39
N SER A 52 8.95 -13.93 8.78
CA SER A 52 7.67 -13.23 8.75
C SER A 52 6.91 -13.46 10.04
N TRP A 53 6.02 -12.52 10.39
CA TRP A 53 5.14 -12.59 11.56
C TRP A 53 3.79 -11.96 11.28
N ASP A 54 2.83 -12.20 12.17
CA ASP A 54 1.51 -11.58 12.05
C ASP A 54 1.61 -10.06 12.18
N MET A 55 0.98 -9.36 11.23
CA MET A 55 1.01 -7.91 11.22
C MET A 55 0.19 -7.34 12.37
N ASP A 56 0.79 -6.44 13.16
CA ASP A 56 0.05 -5.55 14.03
C ASP A 56 -0.46 -4.36 13.18
N GLY A 57 -1.78 -4.28 13.01
CA GLY A 57 -2.40 -3.24 12.17
C GLY A 57 -2.19 -1.81 12.66
N ASP A 58 -1.67 -1.62 13.88
CA ASP A 58 -1.33 -0.32 14.45
C ASP A 58 0.17 -0.02 14.37
N ALA A 59 1.01 -1.00 13.98
CA ALA A 59 2.45 -0.81 13.84
C ALA A 59 2.82 -0.12 12.52
N VAL A 60 3.79 0.77 12.58
CA VAL A 60 4.42 1.40 11.41
C VAL A 60 5.78 0.76 11.12
N ARG A 61 6.46 0.28 12.15
CA ARG A 61 7.72 -0.47 12.04
C ARG A 61 7.89 -1.43 13.19
N TYR A 62 8.88 -2.29 13.08
CA TYR A 62 9.23 -3.27 14.10
C TYR A 62 10.72 -3.20 14.43
N ALA A 63 11.05 -3.55 15.68
CA ALA A 63 12.38 -4.04 16.00
C ALA A 63 12.34 -5.56 16.01
N LEU A 64 13.38 -6.19 15.49
CA LEU A 64 13.58 -7.65 15.45
C LEU A 64 14.84 -8.00 16.25
N GLU A 65 14.80 -9.10 16.98
CA GLU A 65 15.95 -9.68 17.66
C GLU A 65 15.95 -11.21 17.48
N ILE A 66 17.12 -11.76 17.14
CA ILE A 66 17.35 -13.21 17.02
C ILE A 66 18.46 -13.58 17.99
N THR A 67 18.20 -14.56 18.86
CA THR A 67 19.08 -14.91 19.97
C THR A 67 19.16 -16.42 20.19
N ALA A 68 20.29 -16.87 20.77
CA ALA A 68 20.37 -18.19 21.39
C ALA A 68 19.57 -18.28 22.70
N GLU A 69 19.46 -19.48 23.25
CA GLU A 69 18.76 -19.74 24.52
C GLU A 69 19.42 -19.01 25.72
N ASP A 70 20.75 -18.91 25.71
CA ASP A 70 21.56 -18.22 26.73
C ASP A 70 21.59 -16.69 26.58
N GLY A 71 21.04 -16.15 25.49
CA GLY A 71 20.94 -14.72 25.20
C GLY A 71 22.04 -14.18 24.28
N GLU A 72 22.89 -15.02 23.67
CA GLU A 72 23.75 -14.59 22.57
C GLU A 72 22.87 -14.04 21.43
N VAL A 73 23.27 -12.88 20.88
CA VAL A 73 22.51 -12.18 19.83
C VAL A 73 23.16 -12.47 18.49
N PHE A 74 22.43 -13.11 17.57
CA PHE A 74 22.84 -13.36 16.20
C PHE A 74 22.51 -12.17 15.29
N TYR A 75 21.37 -11.55 15.51
CA TYR A 75 20.90 -10.43 14.70
C TYR A 75 19.98 -9.49 15.49
N THR A 76 20.06 -8.20 15.17
CA THR A 76 19.10 -7.20 15.64
C THR A 76 18.92 -6.12 14.59
N ASP A 77 17.67 -5.69 14.38
CA ASP A 77 17.29 -4.56 13.53
C ASP A 77 16.15 -3.82 14.21
N ASP A 78 16.21 -2.50 14.31
CA ASP A 78 15.19 -1.64 14.90
C ASP A 78 14.39 -0.85 13.87
N SER A 79 14.58 -1.13 12.58
CA SER A 79 14.04 -0.37 11.45
C SER A 79 13.34 -1.25 10.40
N VAL A 80 12.74 -2.36 10.80
CA VAL A 80 11.96 -3.22 9.90
C VAL A 80 10.58 -2.60 9.65
N TRP A 81 10.34 -2.13 8.44
CA TRP A 81 9.13 -1.38 8.05
C TRP A 81 7.94 -2.26 7.64
N GLN A 82 8.16 -3.55 7.52
CA GLN A 82 7.15 -4.55 7.18
C GLN A 82 7.13 -5.63 8.25
N ASN A 83 6.14 -6.51 8.21
CA ASN A 83 6.09 -7.70 9.07
C ASN A 83 6.86 -8.89 8.47
N GLU A 84 7.81 -8.60 7.60
CA GLU A 84 8.66 -9.54 6.87
C GLU A 84 10.03 -8.93 6.64
N VAL A 85 11.08 -9.75 6.67
CA VAL A 85 12.45 -9.28 6.47
C VAL A 85 13.36 -10.37 5.92
N ILE A 86 14.26 -9.99 4.98
CA ILE A 86 15.45 -10.77 4.62
C ILE A 86 16.63 -10.13 5.34
N PHE A 87 17.39 -10.92 6.09
CA PHE A 87 18.51 -10.41 6.88
C PHE A 87 19.74 -11.33 6.78
N PRO A 88 20.98 -10.76 6.84
CA PRO A 88 22.20 -11.52 6.89
C PRO A 88 22.54 -11.90 8.33
N ALA A 89 22.84 -13.15 8.60
CA ALA A 89 23.32 -13.57 9.91
C ALA A 89 24.20 -14.83 9.82
N ASP A 90 25.10 -14.97 10.79
CA ASP A 90 25.90 -16.19 10.98
C ASP A 90 25.17 -17.09 11.99
N ILE A 91 24.12 -17.75 11.51
CA ILE A 91 23.30 -18.65 12.33
C ILE A 91 23.76 -20.10 12.08
N PRO A 92 24.11 -20.88 13.12
CA PRO A 92 24.48 -22.28 12.96
C PRO A 92 23.34 -23.10 12.38
N MET A 93 23.53 -23.67 11.18
CA MET A 93 22.51 -24.50 10.50
C MET A 93 22.32 -25.87 11.15
N GLU A 94 23.34 -26.37 11.85
CA GLU A 94 23.35 -27.70 12.50
C GLU A 94 23.12 -27.60 14.02
N ALA A 95 22.53 -26.53 14.49
CA ALA A 95 22.49 -26.25 15.90
C ALA A 95 21.61 -27.24 16.67
N GLU A 96 22.24 -27.97 17.59
CA GLU A 96 21.55 -28.49 18.79
C GLU A 96 21.08 -27.35 19.69
N GLU A 97 21.54 -26.10 19.44
CA GLU A 97 21.21 -24.90 20.15
C GLU A 97 19.87 -24.36 19.67
N LYS A 98 19.01 -24.07 20.61
CA LYS A 98 17.72 -23.45 20.35
C LYS A 98 17.91 -21.99 20.05
N ILE A 99 17.48 -21.58 18.86
CA ILE A 99 17.48 -20.19 18.40
C ILE A 99 16.07 -19.65 18.52
N PHE A 100 15.96 -18.41 18.92
CA PHE A 100 14.66 -17.75 19.13
C PHE A 100 14.64 -16.39 18.46
N TRP A 101 13.46 -15.95 18.09
CA TRP A 101 13.21 -14.61 17.62
C TRP A 101 12.09 -13.93 18.42
N ARG A 102 12.08 -12.61 18.39
CA ARG A 102 11.00 -11.78 18.91
C ARG A 102 10.97 -10.44 18.18
N VAL A 103 9.79 -9.80 18.18
CA VAL A 103 9.60 -8.49 17.58
C VAL A 103 8.98 -7.53 18.59
N ARG A 104 9.13 -6.23 18.31
CA ARG A 104 8.49 -5.16 19.07
C ARG A 104 7.91 -4.14 18.11
N PRO A 105 6.59 -3.93 18.08
CA PRO A 105 5.94 -2.96 17.20
C PRO A 105 6.07 -1.52 17.72
N PHE A 106 6.14 -0.56 16.78
CA PHE A 106 6.23 0.87 17.04
C PHE A 106 5.18 1.64 16.25
N ASP A 107 4.65 2.70 16.87
CA ASP A 107 3.71 3.62 16.26
C ASP A 107 4.38 4.62 15.29
N LEU A 108 3.56 5.49 14.68
CA LEU A 108 4.01 6.55 13.75
C LEU A 108 4.98 7.55 14.41
N TYR A 109 4.91 7.74 15.73
CA TYR A 109 5.75 8.68 16.48
C TYR A 109 7.04 8.03 17.00
N GLY A 110 7.24 6.74 16.71
CA GLY A 110 8.38 5.95 17.18
C GLY A 110 8.25 5.47 18.61
N GLY A 111 7.07 5.59 19.23
CA GLY A 111 6.73 4.99 20.49
C GLY A 111 6.44 3.49 20.36
N PRO A 112 6.86 2.63 21.32
CA PRO A 112 6.48 1.23 21.29
C PRO A 112 4.99 1.06 21.59
N LEU A 113 4.27 0.36 20.72
CA LEU A 113 2.87 0.01 20.94
C LEU A 113 2.73 -0.98 22.09
N HIS A 114 3.63 -1.96 22.12
CA HIS A 114 3.66 -3.02 23.14
C HIS A 114 5.11 -3.30 23.58
N GLY A 115 5.27 -4.23 24.54
CA GLY A 115 6.55 -4.84 24.85
C GLY A 115 7.04 -5.73 23.71
N TRP A 116 8.19 -6.36 23.90
CA TRP A 116 8.61 -7.45 23.03
C TRP A 116 7.58 -8.58 23.07
N THR A 117 7.35 -9.24 21.93
CA THR A 117 6.59 -10.49 21.88
C THR A 117 7.28 -11.57 22.77
N GLU A 118 6.57 -12.65 23.05
CA GLU A 118 7.21 -13.84 23.60
C GLU A 118 8.27 -14.35 22.60
N ARG A 119 9.31 -14.99 23.10
CA ARG A 119 10.35 -15.57 22.26
C ARG A 119 9.81 -16.81 21.58
N GLU A 120 9.85 -16.83 20.26
CA GLU A 120 9.44 -17.97 19.44
C GLU A 120 10.64 -18.70 18.87
N PRO A 121 10.57 -20.06 18.72
CA PRO A 121 11.64 -20.81 18.08
C PRO A 121 11.89 -20.33 16.64
N PHE A 122 13.16 -20.15 16.27
CA PHE A 122 13.57 -19.82 14.92
C PHE A 122 14.17 -21.05 14.24
N GLU A 123 13.56 -21.47 13.13
CA GLU A 123 14.00 -22.61 12.35
C GLU A 123 14.97 -22.14 11.25
N ALA A 124 16.26 -22.07 11.54
CA ALA A 124 17.28 -21.57 10.62
C ALA A 124 17.26 -22.30 9.25
N VAL A 125 17.13 -23.61 9.24
CA VAL A 125 17.08 -24.41 8.00
C VAL A 125 15.88 -24.05 7.12
N GLY A 126 14.69 -23.86 7.72
CA GLY A 126 13.47 -23.48 7.00
C GLY A 126 13.44 -22.04 6.53
N SER A 127 14.28 -21.19 7.14
CA SER A 127 14.33 -19.74 6.85
C SER A 127 15.51 -19.36 5.95
N PHE A 128 16.46 -20.28 5.69
CA PHE A 128 17.62 -20.01 4.84
C PHE A 128 17.24 -19.84 3.39
N LEU A 129 17.76 -18.77 2.76
CA LEU A 129 17.56 -18.49 1.34
C LEU A 129 18.73 -19.05 0.51
N GLU A 130 18.43 -20.01 -0.35
CA GLU A 130 19.41 -20.59 -1.30
C GLU A 130 19.69 -19.65 -2.48
N ARG A 131 18.79 -18.69 -2.73
CA ARG A 131 18.83 -17.79 -3.86
C ARG A 131 18.88 -16.33 -3.41
N GLU A 132 19.83 -15.58 -3.95
CA GLU A 132 19.93 -14.12 -3.75
C GLU A 132 18.92 -13.41 -4.65
N ALA A 133 17.66 -13.42 -4.25
CA ALA A 133 16.56 -12.74 -4.94
C ALA A 133 15.60 -12.13 -3.93
N PRO A 134 14.96 -10.98 -4.23
CA PRO A 134 13.87 -10.46 -3.41
C PRO A 134 12.70 -11.45 -3.39
N LEU A 135 11.95 -11.45 -2.30
CA LEU A 135 10.76 -12.27 -2.14
C LEU A 135 9.50 -11.42 -2.38
N LEU A 136 8.55 -11.98 -3.11
CA LEU A 136 7.26 -11.33 -3.29
C LEU A 136 6.43 -11.51 -2.02
N ARG A 137 5.87 -10.43 -1.48
CA ARG A 137 5.00 -10.52 -0.30
C ARG A 137 3.78 -11.38 -0.62
N PRO A 138 3.19 -12.07 0.39
CA PRO A 138 1.95 -12.79 0.21
C PRO A 138 0.91 -11.92 -0.48
N ASP A 139 0.30 -12.44 -1.52
CA ASP A 139 -0.63 -11.71 -2.34
C ASP A 139 -2.01 -12.33 -2.20
N ASN A 140 -2.95 -11.55 -1.68
CA ASN A 140 -4.33 -11.95 -1.56
C ASN A 140 -5.13 -11.78 -2.87
N HIS A 141 -4.46 -11.52 -4.01
CA HIS A 141 -5.10 -11.36 -5.31
C HIS A 141 -5.80 -12.61 -5.85
N GLU A 142 -5.59 -13.76 -5.24
CA GLU A 142 -6.42 -14.93 -5.50
C GLU A 142 -7.87 -14.73 -5.02
N ASP A 143 -8.06 -13.96 -3.93
CA ASP A 143 -9.39 -13.55 -3.49
C ASP A 143 -9.93 -12.46 -4.43
N ARG A 144 -11.12 -12.70 -5.00
CA ARG A 144 -11.80 -11.71 -5.85
C ARG A 144 -11.97 -10.35 -5.18
N ARG A 145 -12.13 -10.30 -3.86
CA ARG A 145 -12.29 -9.06 -3.09
C ARG A 145 -11.04 -8.18 -3.10
N MET A 146 -9.90 -8.72 -3.52
CA MET A 146 -8.61 -8.03 -3.54
C MET A 146 -8.14 -7.63 -4.95
N LYS A 147 -8.99 -7.76 -5.97
CA LYS A 147 -8.62 -7.39 -7.35
C LYS A 147 -8.58 -5.88 -7.52
N LEU A 148 -7.38 -5.38 -7.83
CA LEU A 148 -7.11 -3.96 -8.08
C LEU A 148 -6.90 -3.75 -9.59
N LEU A 149 -7.61 -2.78 -10.18
CA LEU A 149 -7.37 -2.37 -11.56
C LEU A 149 -6.00 -1.71 -11.72
N TYR A 150 -5.57 -0.97 -10.70
CA TYR A 150 -4.24 -0.34 -10.59
C TYR A 150 -3.42 -1.10 -9.54
N PRO A 151 -2.59 -2.08 -9.97
CA PRO A 151 -1.87 -2.91 -9.02
C PRO A 151 -0.82 -2.14 -8.23
N VAL A 152 -0.56 -2.62 -7.03
CA VAL A 152 0.58 -2.20 -6.22
C VAL A 152 1.42 -3.44 -5.94
N TYR A 153 2.67 -3.42 -6.38
CA TYR A 153 3.60 -4.53 -6.26
C TYR A 153 4.42 -4.37 -4.99
N SER A 154 4.30 -5.31 -4.07
CA SER A 154 4.97 -5.27 -2.77
C SER A 154 5.86 -6.51 -2.58
N TYR A 155 7.03 -6.31 -1.98
CA TYR A 155 8.08 -7.32 -1.88
C TYR A 155 8.98 -7.06 -0.68
N VAL A 156 9.85 -8.02 -0.39
CA VAL A 156 10.91 -7.94 0.62
C VAL A 156 12.25 -7.92 -0.10
N GLY A 157 13.00 -6.83 0.08
CA GLY A 157 14.28 -6.61 -0.60
C GLY A 157 15.44 -7.33 0.06
N LEU A 158 16.51 -7.52 -0.71
CA LEU A 158 17.78 -8.04 -0.19
C LEU A 158 18.49 -6.98 0.67
N PRO A 159 19.23 -7.39 1.70
CA PRO A 159 20.09 -6.51 2.46
C PRO A 159 21.08 -5.78 1.55
N GLY A 160 21.24 -4.47 1.74
CA GLY A 160 22.15 -3.65 0.94
C GLY A 160 21.53 -3.07 -0.34
N ALA A 161 20.33 -3.48 -0.73
CA ALA A 161 19.61 -2.85 -1.83
C ALA A 161 19.40 -1.35 -1.57
N LYS A 162 19.55 -0.53 -2.61
CA LYS A 162 19.33 0.92 -2.58
C LYS A 162 18.07 1.31 -3.32
N SER A 163 17.73 0.54 -4.33
CA SER A 163 16.49 0.68 -5.08
C SER A 163 16.06 -0.66 -5.65
N TYR A 164 14.89 -0.67 -6.22
CA TYR A 164 14.24 -1.85 -6.76
C TYR A 164 13.70 -1.52 -8.14
N GLU A 165 13.84 -2.46 -9.07
CA GLU A 165 13.17 -2.39 -10.37
C GLU A 165 12.12 -3.48 -10.45
N VAL A 166 10.89 -3.06 -10.69
CA VAL A 166 9.78 -3.98 -10.99
C VAL A 166 9.57 -3.98 -12.50
N GLU A 167 9.32 -5.15 -13.07
CA GLU A 167 8.82 -5.29 -14.43
C GLU A 167 7.51 -6.06 -14.48
N VAL A 168 6.64 -5.61 -15.41
CA VAL A 168 5.41 -6.31 -15.78
C VAL A 168 5.56 -6.86 -17.17
N THR A 169 5.13 -8.10 -17.37
CA THR A 169 5.22 -8.80 -18.66
C THR A 169 3.84 -9.33 -19.07
N ASP A 170 3.59 -9.43 -20.40
CA ASP A 170 2.36 -9.99 -20.95
C ASP A 170 2.40 -11.53 -21.09
N SER A 171 3.56 -12.10 -20.85
CA SER A 171 3.82 -13.55 -20.89
C SER A 171 4.79 -13.91 -19.76
N GLU A 172 4.84 -15.18 -19.36
CA GLU A 172 5.80 -15.64 -18.35
C GLU A 172 7.22 -15.30 -18.78
N PRO A 173 8.04 -14.65 -17.93
CA PRO A 173 9.42 -14.30 -18.28
C PRO A 173 10.25 -15.51 -18.69
N GLU A 174 10.97 -15.38 -19.81
CA GLU A 174 11.78 -16.47 -20.42
C GLU A 174 13.10 -16.71 -19.69
N ASN A 175 13.49 -15.81 -18.79
CA ASN A 175 14.79 -15.84 -18.09
C ASN A 175 14.60 -15.78 -16.55
N PRO A 176 14.02 -16.82 -15.92
CA PRO A 176 13.64 -16.78 -14.50
C PRO A 176 14.83 -16.59 -13.55
N ASP A 177 16.03 -17.03 -13.93
CA ASP A 177 17.25 -16.95 -13.13
C ASP A 177 18.23 -15.87 -13.62
N GLY A 178 17.77 -15.00 -14.52
CA GLY A 178 18.58 -13.96 -15.12
C GLY A 178 18.62 -12.67 -14.32
N THR A 179 19.47 -11.75 -14.78
CA THR A 179 19.56 -10.37 -14.34
C THR A 179 19.01 -9.40 -15.40
N GLU A 180 18.88 -9.86 -16.65
CA GLU A 180 18.41 -9.03 -17.74
C GLU A 180 16.89 -8.90 -17.75
N PRO A 181 16.33 -7.79 -18.26
CA PRO A 181 14.90 -7.66 -18.48
C PRO A 181 14.33 -8.72 -19.39
N SER A 182 13.07 -9.11 -19.18
CA SER A 182 12.35 -10.01 -20.07
C SER A 182 12.08 -9.36 -21.44
N MET A 183 12.11 -10.16 -22.50
CA MET A 183 11.66 -9.72 -23.82
C MET A 183 10.15 -9.45 -23.89
N TYR A 184 9.38 -9.97 -22.93
CA TYR A 184 7.92 -9.79 -22.81
C TYR A 184 7.54 -8.59 -21.94
N ARG A 185 8.50 -7.75 -21.56
CA ARG A 185 8.27 -6.57 -20.72
C ARG A 185 7.34 -5.57 -21.43
N VAL A 186 6.23 -5.24 -20.76
CA VAL A 186 5.29 -4.21 -21.20
C VAL A 186 5.34 -2.94 -20.35
N TRP A 187 5.91 -3.04 -19.13
CA TRP A 187 6.11 -1.92 -18.24
C TRP A 187 7.27 -2.19 -17.26
N SER A 188 7.88 -1.14 -16.78
CA SER A 188 8.80 -1.19 -15.64
C SER A 188 8.81 0.12 -14.87
N GLY A 189 9.07 0.02 -13.58
CA GLY A 189 9.25 1.16 -12.69
C GLY A 189 10.36 0.90 -11.69
N THR A 190 10.97 1.98 -11.20
CA THR A 190 12.03 1.93 -10.18
C THR A 190 11.60 2.72 -8.95
N THR A 191 11.92 2.21 -7.77
CA THR A 191 11.57 2.82 -6.48
C THR A 191 12.66 2.55 -5.45
N GLU A 192 12.74 3.39 -4.41
CA GLU A 192 13.65 3.18 -3.27
C GLU A 192 12.98 2.46 -2.09
N ILE A 193 11.68 2.19 -2.19
CA ILE A 193 10.90 1.48 -1.17
C ILE A 193 10.45 0.12 -1.67
N MET A 194 10.06 -0.76 -0.75
CA MET A 194 9.66 -2.15 -1.05
C MET A 194 8.22 -2.26 -1.57
N GLU A 195 7.77 -1.25 -2.29
CA GLU A 195 6.52 -1.28 -3.05
C GLU A 195 6.57 -0.29 -4.22
N ILE A 196 5.77 -0.54 -5.25
CA ILE A 196 5.58 0.38 -6.37
C ILE A 196 4.15 0.33 -6.89
N TYR A 197 3.59 1.52 -7.18
CA TYR A 197 2.27 1.68 -7.77
C TYR A 197 2.37 1.62 -9.29
N ASP A 198 1.55 0.78 -9.91
CA ASP A 198 1.42 0.77 -11.37
C ASP A 198 0.43 1.87 -11.78
N ASP A 199 0.88 2.79 -12.61
CA ASP A 199 0.06 3.91 -13.11
C ASP A 199 -0.89 3.49 -14.23
N PHE A 200 -0.81 2.24 -14.69
CA PHE A 200 -1.62 1.73 -15.79
C PHE A 200 -2.66 0.73 -15.29
N PRO A 201 -3.90 0.81 -15.79
CA PRO A 201 -4.91 -0.20 -15.52
C PRO A 201 -4.49 -1.54 -16.12
N ARG A 202 -4.51 -2.60 -15.33
CA ARG A 202 -4.17 -3.97 -15.76
C ARG A 202 -5.41 -4.83 -15.80
N THR A 203 -5.67 -5.44 -16.96
CA THR A 203 -6.74 -6.41 -17.15
C THR A 203 -6.21 -7.66 -17.84
N GLY A 204 -6.92 -8.77 -17.70
CA GLY A 204 -6.48 -10.06 -18.25
C GLY A 204 -5.38 -10.71 -17.44
N VAL A 205 -4.54 -11.49 -18.08
CA VAL A 205 -3.43 -12.22 -17.46
C VAL A 205 -2.12 -11.52 -17.76
N TYR A 206 -1.32 -11.31 -16.73
CA TYR A 206 0.01 -10.73 -16.82
C TYR A 206 0.89 -11.31 -15.70
N TRP A 207 2.19 -11.05 -15.77
CA TRP A 207 3.16 -11.44 -14.74
C TRP A 207 3.92 -10.22 -14.25
N TRP A 208 4.42 -10.28 -13.04
CA TRP A 208 5.35 -9.28 -12.54
C TRP A 208 6.43 -9.93 -11.69
N ARG A 209 7.59 -9.29 -11.64
CA ARG A 209 8.72 -9.65 -10.79
C ARG A 209 9.54 -8.41 -10.44
N VAL A 210 10.44 -8.55 -9.48
CA VAL A 210 11.27 -7.46 -8.96
C VAL A 210 12.72 -7.92 -8.86
N ARG A 211 13.66 -6.98 -9.01
CA ARG A 211 15.06 -7.16 -8.66
C ARG A 211 15.55 -6.03 -7.77
N CYS A 212 16.58 -6.30 -6.96
CA CYS A 212 17.28 -5.32 -6.17
C CYS A 212 18.38 -4.65 -6.99
N LEU A 213 18.65 -3.38 -6.72
CA LEU A 213 19.71 -2.60 -7.33
C LEU A 213 20.63 -2.03 -6.24
N ASP A 214 21.94 -1.98 -6.53
CA ASP A 214 22.95 -1.35 -5.68
C ASP A 214 22.96 0.18 -5.85
N GLU A 215 23.93 0.88 -5.22
CA GLU A 215 24.08 2.34 -5.28
C GLU A 215 24.43 2.87 -6.68
N ASP A 216 25.00 2.03 -7.55
CA ASP A 216 25.35 2.34 -8.93
C ASP A 216 24.22 1.95 -9.91
N GLY A 217 23.12 1.38 -9.42
CA GLY A 217 22.00 0.90 -10.22
C GLY A 217 22.24 -0.44 -10.91
N ASN A 218 23.28 -1.20 -10.51
CA ASN A 218 23.51 -2.54 -11.01
C ASN A 218 22.64 -3.56 -10.24
N ALA A 219 22.34 -4.69 -10.89
CA ALA A 219 21.59 -5.77 -10.24
C ALA A 219 22.34 -6.32 -9.03
N LEU A 220 21.66 -6.36 -7.89
CA LEU A 220 22.06 -7.03 -6.67
C LEU A 220 21.28 -8.34 -6.59
N GLY A 221 21.97 -9.47 -6.83
CA GLY A 221 21.32 -10.77 -6.98
C GLY A 221 20.61 -10.93 -8.32
N VAL A 222 19.56 -11.74 -8.36
CA VAL A 222 18.77 -12.05 -9.56
C VAL A 222 17.33 -11.59 -9.42
N TRP A 223 16.54 -11.68 -10.48
CA TRP A 223 15.09 -11.43 -10.41
C TRP A 223 14.41 -12.38 -9.41
N SER A 224 13.37 -11.87 -8.74
CA SER A 224 12.45 -12.73 -7.98
C SER A 224 11.78 -13.76 -8.89
N GLU A 225 11.13 -14.75 -8.31
CA GLU A 225 10.15 -15.53 -9.06
C GLU A 225 9.10 -14.60 -9.65
N ALA A 226 8.61 -14.94 -10.83
CA ALA A 226 7.55 -14.17 -11.47
C ALA A 226 6.18 -14.61 -10.93
N ARG A 227 5.37 -13.65 -10.50
CA ARG A 227 3.99 -13.91 -10.06
C ARG A 227 3.02 -13.68 -11.20
N ARG A 228 2.21 -14.73 -11.49
CA ARG A 228 1.09 -14.62 -12.41
C ARG A 228 -0.07 -13.91 -11.74
N MET A 229 -0.59 -12.89 -12.40
CA MET A 229 -1.74 -12.10 -12.00
C MET A 229 -2.89 -12.34 -12.98
N GLU A 230 -4.13 -12.19 -12.48
CA GLU A 230 -5.31 -12.25 -13.33
C GLU A 230 -6.36 -11.23 -12.86
N MET A 231 -6.72 -10.31 -13.76
CA MET A 231 -7.74 -9.30 -13.54
C MET A 231 -8.86 -9.48 -14.56
N PRO A 232 -9.89 -10.29 -14.26
CA PRO A 232 -11.00 -10.50 -15.17
C PRO A 232 -11.88 -9.25 -15.25
N VAL A 233 -12.33 -8.91 -16.44
CA VAL A 233 -13.29 -7.81 -16.66
C VAL A 233 -14.73 -8.25 -16.48
N ASP A 234 -15.01 -9.54 -16.62
CA ASP A 234 -16.36 -10.10 -16.53
C ASP A 234 -16.66 -10.70 -15.14
N GLY A 235 -17.94 -10.78 -14.82
CA GLY A 235 -18.43 -11.48 -13.64
C GLY A 235 -18.44 -10.63 -12.35
N TRP A 236 -18.32 -9.32 -12.48
CA TRP A 236 -18.48 -8.38 -11.40
C TRP A 236 -19.88 -7.77 -11.40
N GLU A 237 -20.49 -7.66 -10.23
CA GLU A 237 -21.75 -6.94 -10.06
C GLU A 237 -21.49 -5.52 -9.56
N THR A 238 -20.56 -5.38 -8.63
CA THR A 238 -20.26 -4.13 -7.94
C THR A 238 -18.81 -3.70 -8.18
N GLY A 239 -18.57 -2.40 -8.36
CA GLY A 239 -17.25 -1.77 -8.39
C GLY A 239 -17.06 -0.74 -7.30
N LEU A 240 -15.82 -0.57 -6.84
CA LEU A 240 -15.36 0.53 -6.01
C LEU A 240 -14.61 1.53 -6.89
N PHE A 241 -14.99 2.81 -6.90
CA PHE A 241 -14.39 3.84 -7.73
C PHE A 241 -14.11 5.09 -6.90
N GLY A 242 -12.84 5.51 -6.88
CA GLY A 242 -12.42 6.60 -6.00
C GLY A 242 -10.93 6.88 -6.07
N ASP A 243 -10.46 7.55 -5.03
CA ASP A 243 -9.05 7.91 -4.81
C ASP A 243 -8.32 6.87 -3.93
N SER A 244 -7.22 7.28 -3.28
CA SER A 244 -6.40 6.41 -2.42
C SER A 244 -7.17 5.77 -1.27
N ILE A 245 -8.21 6.42 -0.75
CA ILE A 245 -9.02 5.86 0.35
C ILE A 245 -9.74 4.59 -0.12
N SER A 246 -10.31 4.61 -1.32
CA SER A 246 -10.94 3.44 -1.95
C SER A 246 -9.94 2.44 -2.51
N HIS A 247 -8.81 2.91 -3.07
CA HIS A 247 -7.76 2.06 -3.62
C HIS A 247 -7.16 1.13 -2.55
N GLY A 248 -7.03 1.62 -1.31
CA GLY A 248 -6.52 0.85 -0.19
C GLY A 248 -5.41 1.54 0.58
N GLY A 249 -5.19 2.84 0.35
CA GLY A 249 -4.27 3.64 1.16
C GLY A 249 -4.62 3.53 2.64
N GLY A 250 -3.61 3.37 3.44
CA GLY A 250 -3.71 3.24 4.89
C GLY A 250 -2.50 3.88 5.54
N ARG A 251 -1.97 3.24 6.57
CA ARG A 251 -0.75 3.71 7.23
C ARG A 251 0.43 3.82 6.29
N MET A 252 1.41 4.65 6.64
CA MET A 252 2.60 4.93 5.85
C MET A 252 3.41 3.70 5.40
N SER A 253 3.27 2.57 6.07
CA SER A 253 4.00 1.34 5.80
C SER A 253 3.19 0.28 5.03
N PHE A 254 1.97 0.58 4.62
CA PHE A 254 1.06 -0.43 4.09
C PHE A 254 0.53 -0.03 2.72
N SER A 255 0.66 -0.96 1.79
CA SER A 255 0.21 -0.79 0.43
C SER A 255 -1.25 -1.21 0.25
N PRO A 256 -1.93 -0.75 -0.82
CA PRO A 256 -3.25 -1.24 -1.20
C PRO A 256 -3.31 -2.74 -1.47
N SER A 257 -2.19 -3.41 -1.69
CA SER A 257 -2.12 -4.87 -1.82
C SER A 257 -2.37 -5.60 -0.51
N ASP A 258 -2.31 -4.89 0.63
CA ASP A 258 -2.56 -5.48 1.94
C ASP A 258 -4.06 -5.57 2.23
N ALA A 259 -4.53 -6.77 2.60
CA ALA A 259 -5.96 -7.05 2.79
C ALA A 259 -6.63 -6.11 3.78
N LEU A 260 -5.95 -5.79 4.88
CA LEU A 260 -6.50 -4.95 5.95
C LEU A 260 -6.85 -3.53 5.49
N TYR A 261 -6.18 -3.02 4.47
CA TYR A 261 -6.39 -1.66 3.96
C TYR A 261 -7.27 -1.60 2.72
N ASN A 262 -7.68 -2.74 2.18
CA ASN A 262 -8.61 -2.80 1.06
C ASN A 262 -10.06 -2.85 1.55
N LEU A 263 -10.86 -1.83 1.21
CA LEU A 263 -12.28 -1.78 1.59
C LEU A 263 -13.06 -3.01 1.09
N GLY A 264 -12.72 -3.52 -0.11
CA GLY A 264 -13.33 -4.71 -0.69
C GLY A 264 -13.19 -5.97 0.16
N PHE A 265 -12.14 -6.05 1.01
CA PHE A 265 -11.94 -7.16 1.95
C PHE A 265 -13.06 -7.29 2.98
N TYR A 266 -13.68 -6.18 3.37
CA TYR A 266 -14.73 -6.12 4.37
C TYR A 266 -16.16 -6.21 3.79
N LEU A 267 -16.30 -6.32 2.48
CA LEU A 267 -17.60 -6.47 1.84
C LEU A 267 -18.05 -7.93 1.82
N ASP A 268 -19.33 -8.18 2.06
CA ASP A 268 -19.92 -9.52 2.00
C ASP A 268 -19.88 -10.08 0.57
N GLU A 269 -20.06 -9.22 -0.43
CA GLU A 269 -19.99 -9.57 -1.84
C GLU A 269 -18.74 -9.00 -2.51
N PRO A 270 -18.10 -9.74 -3.42
CA PRO A 270 -16.93 -9.24 -4.14
C PRO A 270 -17.23 -7.97 -4.94
N ALA A 271 -16.36 -6.96 -4.78
CA ALA A 271 -16.38 -5.75 -5.58
C ALA A 271 -15.02 -5.54 -6.25
N VAL A 272 -15.02 -5.25 -7.56
CA VAL A 272 -13.78 -4.89 -8.25
C VAL A 272 -13.33 -3.50 -7.82
N ASN A 273 -12.06 -3.37 -7.47
CA ASN A 273 -11.49 -2.09 -7.07
C ASN A 273 -10.91 -1.36 -8.29
N LEU A 274 -11.61 -0.31 -8.72
CA LEU A 274 -11.27 0.54 -9.87
C LEU A 274 -10.70 1.90 -9.41
N ALA A 275 -10.40 2.05 -8.11
CA ALA A 275 -9.86 3.28 -7.57
C ALA A 275 -8.37 3.43 -7.90
N GLN A 276 -7.88 4.67 -7.93
CA GLN A 276 -6.48 5.00 -8.15
C GLN A 276 -6.00 6.01 -7.10
N SER A 277 -4.89 5.69 -6.44
CA SER A 277 -4.28 6.59 -5.46
C SER A 277 -3.88 7.92 -6.09
N GLY A 278 -4.12 9.02 -5.36
CA GLY A 278 -3.80 10.37 -5.83
C GLY A 278 -4.85 11.01 -6.74
N ASP A 279 -5.95 10.33 -7.05
CA ASP A 279 -6.97 10.91 -7.91
C ASP A 279 -7.66 12.12 -7.28
N THR A 280 -7.84 13.13 -8.12
CA THR A 280 -8.82 14.20 -7.92
C THR A 280 -10.17 13.80 -8.52
N SER A 281 -11.26 14.50 -8.15
CA SER A 281 -12.58 14.27 -8.76
C SER A 281 -12.52 14.39 -10.28
N ARG A 282 -11.72 15.34 -10.77
CA ARG A 282 -11.51 15.57 -12.20
C ARG A 282 -10.86 14.38 -12.90
N ARG A 283 -9.79 13.82 -12.33
CA ARG A 283 -9.13 12.63 -12.90
C ARG A 283 -10.06 11.41 -12.88
N MET A 284 -10.84 11.22 -11.82
CA MET A 284 -11.88 10.19 -11.78
C MET A 284 -12.86 10.35 -12.94
N ALA A 285 -13.37 11.56 -13.19
CA ALA A 285 -14.29 11.82 -14.29
C ALA A 285 -13.66 11.52 -15.67
N GLU A 286 -12.39 11.87 -15.87
CA GLU A 286 -11.66 11.66 -17.11
C GLU A 286 -11.42 10.19 -17.46
N ARG A 287 -11.14 9.34 -16.44
CA ARG A 287 -10.85 7.92 -16.64
C ARG A 287 -12.10 7.00 -16.57
N PHE A 288 -13.28 7.54 -16.27
CA PHE A 288 -14.50 6.76 -16.06
C PHE A 288 -14.80 5.79 -17.22
N GLU A 289 -14.78 6.29 -18.45
CA GLU A 289 -15.18 5.49 -19.61
C GLU A 289 -14.21 4.33 -19.89
N THR A 290 -12.91 4.55 -19.67
CA THR A 290 -11.87 3.55 -19.90
C THR A 290 -11.81 2.50 -18.82
N ASP A 291 -12.07 2.89 -17.57
CA ASP A 291 -11.80 2.07 -16.39
C ASP A 291 -13.05 1.39 -15.84
N VAL A 292 -14.23 2.00 -16.01
CA VAL A 292 -15.48 1.48 -15.44
C VAL A 292 -16.30 0.70 -16.46
N LEU A 293 -16.49 1.24 -17.67
CA LEU A 293 -17.41 0.66 -18.64
C LEU A 293 -17.04 -0.76 -19.11
N PRO A 294 -15.75 -1.14 -19.24
CA PRO A 294 -15.39 -2.49 -19.64
C PRO A 294 -15.92 -3.58 -18.70
N PHE A 295 -16.14 -3.26 -17.41
CA PHE A 295 -16.57 -4.23 -16.39
C PHE A 295 -18.08 -4.51 -16.40
N ARG A 296 -18.88 -3.72 -17.08
CA ARG A 296 -20.34 -3.91 -17.22
C ARG A 296 -21.05 -4.10 -15.87
N LEU A 297 -20.71 -3.27 -14.93
CA LEU A 297 -21.21 -3.33 -13.56
C LEU A 297 -22.72 -3.05 -13.49
N GLN A 298 -23.36 -3.55 -12.43
CA GLN A 298 -24.71 -3.16 -12.06
C GLN A 298 -24.70 -1.98 -11.05
N TYR A 299 -23.70 -1.98 -10.15
CA TYR A 299 -23.55 -0.98 -9.10
C TYR A 299 -22.13 -0.41 -9.08
N LEU A 300 -22.03 0.89 -8.86
CA LEU A 300 -20.75 1.56 -8.65
C LEU A 300 -20.79 2.34 -7.34
N LEU A 301 -19.98 1.93 -6.38
CA LEU A 301 -19.72 2.67 -5.15
C LEU A 301 -18.70 3.76 -5.44
N ILE A 302 -19.08 5.02 -5.29
CA ILE A 302 -18.27 6.19 -5.69
C ILE A 302 -17.86 6.95 -4.43
N MET A 303 -16.57 7.05 -4.16
CA MET A 303 -16.01 7.83 -3.08
C MET A 303 -14.79 8.61 -3.58
N GLY A 304 -14.92 9.90 -3.81
CA GLY A 304 -13.82 10.71 -4.30
C GLY A 304 -14.08 12.20 -4.11
N GLY A 305 -13.01 12.97 -4.21
CA GLY A 305 -13.02 14.42 -4.01
C GLY A 305 -12.19 14.87 -2.82
N THR A 306 -11.74 13.97 -1.95
CA THR A 306 -10.91 14.30 -0.79
C THR A 306 -9.66 15.09 -1.20
N ASN A 307 -8.91 14.62 -2.22
CA ASN A 307 -7.72 15.31 -2.70
C ASN A 307 -8.03 16.69 -3.31
N SER A 308 -9.12 16.81 -4.07
CA SER A 308 -9.57 18.08 -4.64
C SER A 308 -9.90 19.09 -3.54
N LEU A 309 -10.72 18.68 -2.56
CA LEU A 309 -11.23 19.58 -1.51
C LEU A 309 -10.14 20.02 -0.53
N ARG A 310 -9.27 19.08 -0.09
CA ARG A 310 -8.15 19.41 0.79
C ARG A 310 -7.12 20.29 0.09
N GLY A 311 -6.99 20.17 -1.23
CA GLY A 311 -6.16 21.02 -2.08
C GLY A 311 -6.78 22.39 -2.39
N GLY A 312 -8.02 22.68 -1.95
CA GLY A 312 -8.66 23.97 -2.11
C GLY A 312 -9.51 24.12 -3.37
N GLU A 313 -9.81 23.01 -4.08
CA GLU A 313 -10.74 23.04 -5.22
C GLU A 313 -12.14 23.49 -4.79
N ASP A 314 -12.82 24.24 -5.66
CA ASP A 314 -14.19 24.68 -5.41
C ASP A 314 -15.13 23.45 -5.29
N PRO A 315 -15.93 23.34 -4.21
CA PRO A 315 -16.89 22.26 -4.04
C PRO A 315 -17.84 22.07 -5.24
N GLU A 316 -18.24 23.14 -5.92
CA GLU A 316 -19.12 23.05 -7.10
C GLU A 316 -18.45 22.32 -8.28
N ASN A 317 -17.12 22.46 -8.45
CA ASN A 317 -16.38 21.72 -9.46
C ASN A 317 -16.35 20.23 -9.11
N VAL A 318 -16.09 19.89 -7.84
CA VAL A 318 -16.11 18.50 -7.36
C VAL A 318 -17.49 17.87 -7.54
N ILE A 319 -18.55 18.60 -7.17
CA ILE A 319 -19.96 18.18 -7.40
C ILE A 319 -20.22 17.98 -8.90
N GLY A 320 -19.70 18.87 -9.75
CA GLY A 320 -19.82 18.77 -11.20
C GLY A 320 -19.20 17.48 -11.75
N ASP A 321 -17.99 17.14 -11.30
CA ASP A 321 -17.29 15.91 -11.68
C ASP A 321 -18.04 14.65 -11.18
N LEU A 322 -18.45 14.63 -9.91
CA LEU A 322 -19.23 13.53 -9.33
C LEU A 322 -20.57 13.34 -10.03
N ARG A 323 -21.25 14.44 -10.37
CA ARG A 323 -22.51 14.41 -11.14
C ARG A 323 -22.28 13.82 -12.53
N TYR A 324 -21.21 14.24 -13.23
CA TYR A 324 -20.83 13.67 -14.52
C TYR A 324 -20.66 12.16 -14.43
N ILE A 325 -19.90 11.67 -13.44
CA ILE A 325 -19.70 10.23 -13.20
C ILE A 325 -21.04 9.51 -13.01
N GLY A 326 -21.92 10.06 -12.16
CA GLY A 326 -23.24 9.46 -11.91
C GLY A 326 -24.15 9.47 -13.14
N ASP A 327 -24.11 10.52 -13.95
CA ASP A 327 -24.89 10.59 -15.21
C ASP A 327 -24.37 9.53 -16.20
N LYS A 328 -23.04 9.40 -16.33
CA LYS A 328 -22.42 8.34 -17.14
C LYS A 328 -22.77 6.94 -16.65
N CYS A 329 -22.84 6.70 -15.35
CA CYS A 329 -23.35 5.45 -14.80
C CYS A 329 -24.76 5.16 -15.30
N ARG A 330 -25.70 6.12 -15.13
CA ARG A 330 -27.12 5.97 -15.52
C ARG A 330 -27.27 5.78 -17.02
N GLU A 331 -26.52 6.51 -17.84
CA GLU A 331 -26.49 6.36 -19.31
C GLU A 331 -26.11 4.94 -19.75
N ASN A 332 -25.29 4.25 -18.96
CA ASN A 332 -24.79 2.89 -19.24
C ASN A 332 -25.48 1.80 -18.41
N GLY A 333 -26.58 2.12 -17.73
CA GLY A 333 -27.35 1.13 -16.96
C GLY A 333 -26.69 0.71 -15.64
N ILE A 334 -25.72 1.49 -15.16
CA ILE A 334 -25.05 1.27 -13.88
C ILE A 334 -25.74 2.14 -12.82
N LYS A 335 -26.05 1.56 -11.67
CA LYS A 335 -26.60 2.29 -10.52
C LYS A 335 -25.46 2.95 -9.73
N PRO A 336 -25.31 4.28 -9.74
CA PRO A 336 -24.33 4.95 -8.88
C PRO A 336 -24.84 4.99 -7.44
N VAL A 337 -23.97 4.65 -6.48
CA VAL A 337 -24.19 4.78 -5.05
C VAL A 337 -23.01 5.55 -4.46
N TYR A 338 -23.25 6.75 -3.99
CA TYR A 338 -22.19 7.60 -3.48
C TYR A 338 -21.88 7.29 -2.01
N LEU A 339 -20.63 7.37 -1.64
CA LEU A 339 -20.17 7.31 -0.26
C LEU A 339 -19.77 8.72 0.19
N THR A 340 -20.27 9.16 1.34
CA THR A 340 -19.90 10.48 1.89
C THR A 340 -18.44 10.46 2.37
N LEU A 341 -17.77 11.61 2.30
CA LEU A 341 -16.37 11.77 2.62
C LEU A 341 -16.16 11.90 4.13
N ALA A 342 -15.31 11.06 4.70
CA ALA A 342 -14.89 11.16 6.10
C ALA A 342 -14.10 12.46 6.36
N PRO A 343 -14.02 12.95 7.61
CA PRO A 343 -13.18 14.07 7.95
C PRO A 343 -11.69 13.74 7.75
N ILE A 344 -10.87 14.78 7.62
CA ILE A 344 -9.41 14.66 7.57
C ILE A 344 -8.79 15.32 8.81
N ASN A 345 -7.47 15.10 9.04
CA ASN A 345 -6.70 15.74 10.10
C ASN A 345 -5.53 16.53 9.49
N PRO A 346 -5.66 17.84 9.28
CA PRO A 346 -4.62 18.67 8.67
C PRO A 346 -3.27 18.65 9.39
N ASP A 347 -3.28 18.55 10.74
CA ASP A 347 -2.02 18.51 11.52
C ASP A 347 -1.24 17.22 11.23
N HIS A 348 -1.93 16.09 11.10
CA HIS A 348 -1.32 14.82 10.76
C HIS A 348 -0.88 14.78 9.29
N ILE A 349 -1.69 15.31 8.36
CA ILE A 349 -1.31 15.47 6.96
C ILE A 349 -0.02 16.29 6.87
N LYS A 350 0.06 17.41 7.58
CA LYS A 350 1.26 18.25 7.62
C LYS A 350 2.46 17.51 8.22
N TYR A 351 2.25 16.74 9.27
CA TYR A 351 3.30 15.95 9.91
C TYR A 351 3.84 14.84 8.99
N CYS A 352 2.93 14.10 8.31
CA CYS A 352 3.30 12.93 7.52
C CYS A 352 3.79 13.26 6.11
N PHE A 353 3.21 14.27 5.46
CA PHE A 353 3.44 14.57 4.04
C PHE A 353 4.08 15.94 3.78
N ASP A 354 4.22 16.78 4.82
CA ASP A 354 4.62 18.20 4.71
C ASP A 354 3.69 18.99 3.78
N GLU A 355 2.45 18.55 3.60
CA GLU A 355 1.44 19.19 2.78
C GLU A 355 0.51 20.09 3.60
N ASP A 356 0.14 21.23 3.04
CA ASP A 356 -0.87 22.12 3.61
C ASP A 356 -2.27 21.72 3.14
N THR A 357 -3.25 21.88 4.02
CA THR A 357 -4.66 21.64 3.73
C THR A 357 -5.40 22.99 3.64
N ALA A 358 -6.37 23.10 2.74
CA ALA A 358 -7.21 24.29 2.65
C ALA A 358 -7.82 24.65 4.02
N PRO A 359 -7.72 25.89 4.50
CA PRO A 359 -8.17 26.25 5.85
C PRO A 359 -9.69 26.12 6.05
N ASP A 360 -10.46 26.15 4.97
CA ASP A 360 -11.91 26.00 4.91
C ASP A 360 -12.35 24.59 4.46
N TRP A 361 -11.48 23.59 4.66
CA TRP A 361 -11.74 22.21 4.24
C TRP A 361 -13.06 21.64 4.82
N LYS A 362 -13.41 21.99 6.07
CA LYS A 362 -14.64 21.49 6.71
C LYS A 362 -15.89 21.93 5.97
N GLU A 363 -15.95 23.21 5.60
CA GLU A 363 -17.06 23.77 4.84
C GLU A 363 -17.12 23.16 3.43
N ARG A 364 -15.97 22.92 2.80
CA ARG A 364 -15.89 22.28 1.48
C ARG A 364 -16.40 20.86 1.53
N PHE A 365 -15.94 20.06 2.50
CA PHE A 365 -16.41 18.69 2.70
C PHE A 365 -17.90 18.65 3.05
N ALA A 366 -18.37 19.55 3.92
CA ALA A 366 -19.78 19.64 4.27
C ALA A 366 -20.64 19.90 3.02
N THR A 367 -20.24 20.86 2.18
CA THR A 367 -20.97 21.21 0.94
C THR A 367 -21.09 20.00 0.00
N VAL A 368 -20.01 19.28 -0.23
CA VAL A 368 -20.03 18.08 -1.10
C VAL A 368 -20.83 16.96 -0.46
N ASN A 369 -20.68 16.71 0.85
CA ASN A 369 -21.43 15.68 1.56
C ASN A 369 -22.95 16.00 1.61
N GLU A 370 -23.34 17.27 1.74
CA GLU A 370 -24.75 17.68 1.63
C GLU A 370 -25.30 17.34 0.24
N TRP A 371 -24.56 17.62 -0.84
CA TRP A 371 -24.97 17.23 -2.18
C TRP A 371 -25.06 15.72 -2.32
N ILE A 372 -24.04 14.95 -1.85
CA ILE A 372 -24.04 13.48 -1.88
C ILE A 372 -25.31 12.93 -1.21
N ARG A 373 -25.72 13.48 -0.06
CA ARG A 373 -26.92 13.05 0.66
C ARG A 373 -28.24 13.32 -0.10
N THR A 374 -28.21 14.09 -1.17
CA THR A 374 -29.38 14.25 -2.08
C THR A 374 -29.44 13.17 -3.17
N GLN A 375 -28.41 12.32 -3.28
CA GLN A 375 -28.30 11.25 -4.26
C GLN A 375 -28.60 9.88 -3.62
N ASP A 376 -28.58 8.81 -4.42
CA ASP A 376 -28.46 7.44 -3.87
C ASP A 376 -27.12 7.33 -3.17
N HIS A 377 -27.09 7.16 -1.86
CA HIS A 377 -25.87 7.23 -1.07
C HIS A 377 -25.86 6.30 0.14
N ILE A 378 -24.66 6.04 0.64
CA ILE A 378 -24.39 5.45 1.96
C ILE A 378 -23.58 6.47 2.75
N ASP A 379 -24.09 6.86 3.93
CA ASP A 379 -23.48 7.93 4.73
C ASP A 379 -22.30 7.42 5.57
N THR A 380 -21.15 7.20 4.92
CA THR A 380 -19.93 6.74 5.58
C THR A 380 -19.32 7.79 6.51
N ALA A 381 -19.57 9.08 6.26
CA ALA A 381 -19.13 10.16 7.14
C ALA A 381 -19.83 10.16 8.51
N GLU A 382 -21.05 9.59 8.60
CA GLU A 382 -21.79 9.48 9.86
C GLU A 382 -21.02 8.64 10.90
N LEU A 383 -20.18 7.70 10.46
CA LEU A 383 -19.30 6.92 11.35
C LEU A 383 -18.31 7.80 12.14
N PHE A 384 -18.07 9.02 11.67
CA PHE A 384 -17.13 9.98 12.24
C PHE A 384 -17.81 11.30 12.65
N ALA A 385 -19.14 11.33 12.76
CA ALA A 385 -19.92 12.57 12.96
C ALA A 385 -19.58 13.33 14.24
N ASP A 386 -19.24 12.62 15.31
CA ASP A 386 -18.85 13.21 16.60
C ASP A 386 -17.37 13.65 16.66
N MET A 387 -16.64 13.51 15.55
CA MET A 387 -15.18 13.77 15.47
C MET A 387 -14.92 15.05 14.69
N ASP A 388 -14.21 15.99 15.33
CA ASP A 388 -13.86 17.29 14.69
C ASP A 388 -12.85 17.13 13.55
N VAL A 389 -11.96 16.14 13.67
CA VAL A 389 -10.96 15.70 12.69
C VAL A 389 -10.86 14.18 12.72
N LEU A 390 -10.28 13.58 11.69
CA LEU A 390 -10.00 12.14 11.67
C LEU A 390 -9.03 11.78 12.80
N PRO A 391 -9.46 10.95 13.78
CA PRO A 391 -8.60 10.54 14.87
C PRO A 391 -7.51 9.57 14.40
N PRO A 392 -6.33 9.58 15.06
CA PRO A 392 -5.21 8.70 14.70
C PRO A 392 -5.55 7.21 14.68
N GLU A 393 -6.49 6.76 15.51
CA GLU A 393 -6.95 5.38 15.59
C GLU A 393 -7.73 4.89 14.35
N TYR A 394 -8.23 5.84 13.53
CA TYR A 394 -8.95 5.58 12.29
C TYR A 394 -8.22 6.07 11.04
N GLY A 395 -7.14 6.83 11.20
CA GLY A 395 -6.31 7.33 10.13
C GLY A 395 -5.08 8.04 10.65
N ALA A 396 -3.98 7.29 10.87
CA ALA A 396 -2.77 7.79 11.50
C ALA A 396 -2.11 8.94 10.75
N ASP A 397 -2.17 8.95 9.42
CA ASP A 397 -1.60 10.00 8.57
C ASP A 397 -2.52 11.20 8.35
N GLY A 398 -3.75 11.13 8.85
CA GLY A 398 -4.74 12.20 8.80
C GLY A 398 -5.59 12.28 7.54
N VAL A 399 -5.37 11.42 6.53
CA VAL A 399 -6.20 11.38 5.30
C VAL A 399 -6.69 9.98 4.97
N HIS A 400 -5.86 8.96 5.10
CA HIS A 400 -6.24 7.60 4.76
C HIS A 400 -6.94 6.92 5.93
N ILE A 401 -8.09 6.30 5.60
CA ILE A 401 -8.84 5.53 6.59
C ILE A 401 -8.10 4.22 6.87
N ASP A 402 -7.83 3.98 8.13
CA ASP A 402 -7.17 2.80 8.65
C ASP A 402 -8.07 1.56 8.64
N TRP A 403 -7.51 0.38 8.88
CA TRP A 403 -8.24 -0.88 8.88
C TRP A 403 -9.48 -0.89 9.78
N LYS A 404 -9.43 -0.24 10.96
CA LYS A 404 -10.58 -0.11 11.88
C LYS A 404 -11.72 0.69 11.25
N GLY A 405 -11.39 1.82 10.63
CA GLY A 405 -12.37 2.64 9.93
C GLY A 405 -12.93 1.96 8.69
N LYS A 406 -12.08 1.27 7.92
CA LYS A 406 -12.53 0.47 6.75
C LYS A 406 -13.41 -0.69 7.13
N PHE A 407 -13.13 -1.36 8.24
CA PHE A 407 -14.02 -2.38 8.80
C PHE A 407 -15.41 -1.79 9.08
N LEU A 408 -15.49 -0.65 9.78
CA LEU A 408 -16.77 0.02 10.07
C LEU A 408 -17.50 0.44 8.78
N MET A 409 -16.77 1.00 7.81
CA MET A 409 -17.33 1.36 6.50
C MET A 409 -17.86 0.14 5.76
N GLY A 410 -17.12 -0.97 5.73
CA GLY A 410 -17.55 -2.23 5.13
C GLY A 410 -18.84 -2.77 5.77
N GLN A 411 -18.92 -2.77 7.10
CA GLN A 411 -20.14 -3.17 7.82
C GLN A 411 -21.35 -2.28 7.48
N LEU A 412 -21.14 -0.97 7.35
CA LEU A 412 -22.18 -0.04 6.93
C LEU A 412 -22.62 -0.29 5.49
N ILE A 413 -21.68 -0.49 4.58
CA ILE A 413 -21.97 -0.77 3.17
C ILE A 413 -22.74 -2.08 3.03
N ASN A 414 -22.34 -3.16 3.72
CA ASN A 414 -23.02 -4.45 3.71
C ASN A 414 -24.48 -4.35 4.16
N ARG A 415 -24.75 -3.48 5.14
CA ARG A 415 -26.12 -3.24 5.65
C ARG A 415 -26.98 -2.41 4.69
N GLU A 416 -26.39 -1.39 4.04
CA GLU A 416 -27.13 -0.39 3.28
C GLU A 416 -27.22 -0.74 1.78
N LEU A 417 -26.19 -1.30 1.17
CA LEU A 417 -26.12 -1.62 -0.26
C LEU A 417 -27.28 -2.47 -0.76
N PRO A 418 -27.77 -3.51 -0.03
CA PRO A 418 -28.92 -4.29 -0.48
C PRO A 418 -30.18 -3.49 -0.76
N LYS A 419 -30.36 -2.32 -0.12
CA LYS A 419 -31.51 -1.42 -0.36
C LYS A 419 -31.53 -0.82 -1.78
N PHE A 420 -30.40 -0.81 -2.45
CA PHE A 420 -30.27 -0.30 -3.84
C PHE A 420 -30.38 -1.42 -4.88
N LYS A 421 -30.41 -2.68 -4.43
CA LYS A 421 -30.47 -3.88 -5.27
C LYS A 421 -31.90 -4.40 -5.50
N GLU A 422 -32.91 -3.72 -4.89
CA GLU A 422 -34.33 -4.06 -5.01
C GLU A 422 -34.99 -3.46 -6.25
#